data_bf63c76f282e075f9f3d09e4695fa107
#
_entry.id   bf63c76f282e075f9f3d09e4695fa107
#
_cell.length_a   1.000
_cell.length_b   1.000
_cell.length_c   1.000
_cell.angle_alpha   90.00
_cell.angle_beta   90.00
_cell.angle_gamma   90.00
#
_symmetry.space_group_name_H-M   'P 1'
#
loop_
_entity.id
_entity.type
_entity.pdbx_description
1 polymer ?
#
loop_
_entity_poly.entity_id
_entity_poly.type
_entity_poly.pdbx_seq_one_letter_code
_entity_poly.pdbx_strand_id
1 'polypeptide(L)' 'MYMTVKQAAEKWGISDRRVRILCAEGKIPGAYQEGRRWNIPVNAAKPTDGRYKTSAA' A
#
# COMPACT_ATOMS: atom_id res chain seq x y z
N MET A 1 -7.00 9.65 -9.95
CA MET A 1 -6.89 10.31 -8.66
C MET A 1 -6.07 9.43 -7.72
N TYR A 2 -5.29 10.07 -6.85
CA TYR A 2 -4.35 9.35 -5.99
C TYR A 2 -4.57 9.72 -4.53
N MET A 3 -4.18 8.80 -3.66
CA MET A 3 -4.28 9.01 -2.22
C MET A 3 -2.90 8.90 -1.61
N THR A 4 -2.76 9.43 -0.39
CA THR A 4 -1.50 9.38 0.34
C THR A 4 -1.34 8.04 1.04
N VAL A 5 -0.11 7.79 1.53
CA VAL A 5 0.15 6.59 2.33
C VAL A 5 -0.79 6.54 3.54
N LYS A 6 -0.98 7.68 4.20
CA LYS A 6 -1.84 7.72 5.35
C LYS A 6 -3.28 7.35 5.01
N GLN A 7 -3.77 7.90 3.89
CA GLN A 7 -5.12 7.61 3.45
C GLN A 7 -5.27 6.13 3.09
N ALA A 8 -4.28 5.58 2.42
CA ALA A 8 -4.31 4.17 2.06
C ALA A 8 -4.28 3.29 3.30
N ALA A 9 -3.48 3.67 4.29
CA ALA A 9 -3.39 2.91 5.53
C ALA A 9 -4.74 2.86 6.23
N GLU A 10 -5.43 4.00 6.29
CA GLU A 10 -6.73 4.05 6.90
C GLU A 10 -7.76 3.25 6.13
N LYS A 11 -7.70 3.36 4.81
CA LYS A 11 -8.66 2.66 3.96
C LYS A 11 -8.50 1.15 4.07
N TRP A 12 -7.26 0.69 4.18
CA TRP A 12 -6.96 -0.74 4.20
C TRP A 12 -6.83 -1.31 5.61
N GLY A 13 -6.83 -0.46 6.63
CA GLY A 13 -6.73 -0.93 8.00
C GLY A 13 -5.35 -1.45 8.37
N ILE A 14 -4.31 -0.88 7.80
CA ILE A 14 -2.93 -1.27 8.08
C ILE A 14 -2.12 -0.02 8.43
N SER A 15 -0.87 -0.23 8.84
CA SER A 15 -0.03 0.90 9.24
C SER A 15 0.54 1.62 8.02
N ASP A 16 0.95 2.89 8.22
CA ASP A 16 1.62 3.66 7.19
C ASP A 16 2.89 2.95 6.74
N ARG A 17 3.61 2.41 7.69
CA ARG A 17 4.86 1.72 7.37
C ARG A 17 4.60 0.54 6.45
N ARG A 18 3.54 -0.20 6.72
CA ARG A 18 3.19 -1.34 5.89
C ARG A 18 2.87 -0.90 4.46
N VAL A 19 2.13 0.20 4.33
CA VAL A 19 1.80 0.72 3.02
C VAL A 19 3.07 1.08 2.24
N ARG A 20 4.02 1.73 2.90
CA ARG A 20 5.28 2.10 2.26
C ARG A 20 6.05 0.87 1.80
N ILE A 21 6.07 -0.16 2.62
CA ILE A 21 6.76 -1.40 2.25
C ILE A 21 6.11 -2.02 1.01
N LEU A 22 4.79 -2.07 0.99
CA LEU A 22 4.07 -2.62 -0.14
C LEU A 22 4.30 -1.81 -1.41
N CYS A 23 4.35 -0.48 -1.28
CA CYS A 23 4.65 0.38 -2.40
C CYS A 23 6.05 0.10 -2.94
N ALA A 24 7.03 0.01 -2.04
CA ALA A 24 8.41 -0.21 -2.44
C ALA A 24 8.60 -1.56 -3.09
N GLU A 25 7.81 -2.55 -2.68
CA GLU A 25 7.89 -3.88 -3.26
C GLU A 25 7.13 -4.02 -4.58
N GLY A 26 6.41 -2.96 -4.97
CA GLY A 26 5.67 -2.99 -6.22
C GLY A 26 4.39 -3.80 -6.16
N LYS A 27 3.85 -3.96 -4.98
CA LYS A 27 2.64 -4.78 -4.80
C LYS A 27 1.35 -4.00 -4.99
N ILE A 28 1.46 -2.69 -5.15
CA ILE A 28 0.29 -1.83 -5.36
C ILE A 28 0.33 -1.33 -6.80
N PRO A 29 -0.53 -1.83 -7.67
CA PRO A 29 -0.52 -1.43 -9.07
C PRO A 29 -0.76 0.08 -9.21
N GLY A 30 0.04 0.73 -10.04
CA GLY A 30 -0.13 2.14 -10.32
C GLY A 30 0.42 3.08 -9.26
N ALA A 31 0.90 2.58 -8.15
CA ALA A 31 1.53 3.41 -7.13
C ALA A 31 2.92 3.84 -7.62
N TYR A 32 3.27 5.09 -7.33
CA TYR A 32 4.58 5.58 -7.70
C TYR A 32 5.08 6.56 -6.65
N GLN A 33 6.38 6.69 -6.58
CA GLN A 33 7.01 7.60 -5.63
C GLN A 33 7.36 8.91 -6.33
N GLU A 34 6.99 9.99 -5.69
CA GLU A 34 7.32 11.33 -6.17
C GLU A 34 8.02 12.07 -5.04
N GLY A 35 9.33 12.23 -5.16
CA GLY A 35 10.10 12.81 -4.09
C GLY A 35 10.04 11.92 -2.85
N ARG A 36 9.49 12.44 -1.77
CA ARG A 36 9.37 11.69 -0.53
C ARG A 36 7.98 11.13 -0.31
N ARG A 37 7.12 11.26 -1.32
CA ARG A 37 5.73 10.84 -1.20
C ARG A 37 5.44 9.69 -2.11
N TRP A 38 4.54 8.84 -1.66
CA TRP A 38 3.97 7.81 -2.51
C TRP A 38 2.57 8.25 -2.93
N ASN A 39 2.29 8.11 -4.22
CA ASN A 39 0.97 8.38 -4.76
C ASN A 39 0.34 7.05 -5.11
N ILE A 40 -0.82 6.78 -4.52
CA ILE A 40 -1.48 5.49 -4.65
C ILE A 40 -2.84 5.72 -5.28
N PRO A 41 -3.18 5.00 -6.36
CA PRO A 41 -4.49 5.16 -6.98
C PRO A 41 -5.61 4.88 -5.98
N VAL A 42 -6.60 5.76 -5.94
CA VAL A 42 -7.69 5.59 -4.98
C VAL A 42 -8.52 4.34 -5.27
N ASN A 43 -8.49 3.87 -6.50
CA ASN A 43 -9.22 2.65 -6.87
C ASN A 43 -8.37 1.39 -6.77
N ALA A 44 -7.15 1.50 -6.25
CA ALA A 44 -6.32 0.34 -6.04
C ALA A 44 -6.91 -0.51 -4.92
N ALA A 45 -6.98 -1.81 -5.14
CA ALA A 45 -7.48 -2.71 -4.12
C ALA A 45 -6.40 -2.93 -3.07
N LYS A 46 -6.82 -3.32 -1.87
CA LYS A 46 -5.88 -3.68 -0.82
C LYS A 46 -4.98 -4.80 -1.33
N PRO A 47 -3.66 -4.60 -1.32
CA PRO A 47 -2.76 -5.64 -1.82
C PRO A 47 -2.77 -6.86 -0.91
N THR A 48 -2.67 -8.02 -1.53
CA THR A 48 -2.55 -9.26 -0.79
C THR A 48 -1.12 -9.38 -0.30
N ASP A 49 -0.97 -9.54 1.01
CA ASP A 49 0.34 -9.74 1.60
C ASP A 49 0.53 -11.23 1.84
N GLY A 50 1.43 -11.82 1.07
CA GLY A 50 1.69 -13.25 1.18
C GLY A 50 2.08 -13.68 2.60
N ARG A 51 2.64 -12.75 3.37
CA ARG A 51 3.03 -13.06 4.73
C ARG A 51 1.85 -13.41 5.61
N TYR A 52 0.72 -12.79 5.37
CA TYR A 52 -0.47 -13.10 6.15
C TYR A 52 -0.86 -14.53 5.98
N LYS A 53 -0.85 -15.00 4.76
CA LYS A 53 -1.22 -16.38 4.51
C LYS A 53 -0.22 -17.33 5.14
N THR A 54 1.05 -17.00 5.01
CA THR A 54 2.09 -17.81 5.60
C THR A 54 1.95 -17.86 7.10
N SER A 55 1.70 -16.70 7.70
CA SER A 55 1.56 -16.62 9.14
C SER A 55 0.33 -17.38 9.63
N ALA A 56 -0.71 -17.34 8.85
CA ALA A 56 -1.94 -18.02 9.23
C ALA A 56 -1.81 -19.52 9.12
N ALA A 57 -0.96 -19.95 8.26
CA ALA A 57 -0.71 -21.38 8.11
C ALA A 57 0.09 -21.89 9.27
#